data_3d5b0123a8de6ce6e5a484228204ddd3
#
_entry.id   3d5b0123a8de6ce6e5a484228204ddd3
#
_cell.length_a   1.000
_cell.length_b   1.000
_cell.length_c   1.000
_cell.angle_alpha   90.00
_cell.angle_beta   90.00
_cell.angle_gamma   90.00
#
_symmetry.space_group_name_H-M   'P 1'
#
loop_
_entity.id
_entity.type
_entity.pdbx_description
1 polymer ?
#
loop_
_entity_poly.entity_id
_entity_poly.type
_entity_poly.pdbx_seq_one_letter_code
_entity_poly.pdbx_strand_id
1 'polypeptide(L)'
;IDQWLTGAMMSWLMNTLLLWTTGRIIKKPVPWWRLVGAGFVGGLYHFGFCYRWELARVGKGEVFLFAGTGLLLLLLAFFPLSLKKLAKTAGIFFLLAFLTAGLTSTIYYLSWYSWGFSPGGGGILLINLFALFFLGELGWGLLHRLVWERSCLIPISLSFGEKAKEMVALLDTGNLLVDPLTKTPVVLVEAAALADLLPEQIARLSSAVFAGDFSSSPGWDLEGGWAKRIRLLSFTGVGEKKGFMLGL
;
A
#
# COMPACT_ATOMS: atom_id res chain seq x y z
N ILE A 1 -21.49 4.92 -38.02
CA ILE A 1 -21.97 5.59 -36.79
C ILE A 1 -21.97 4.58 -35.63
N ASP A 2 -22.48 3.36 -35.82
CA ASP A 2 -22.57 2.34 -34.77
C ASP A 2 -21.21 1.93 -34.21
N GLN A 3 -20.18 1.81 -35.07
CA GLN A 3 -18.83 1.48 -34.63
C GLN A 3 -18.18 2.60 -33.78
N TRP A 4 -18.44 3.87 -34.14
CA TRP A 4 -17.93 5.01 -33.40
C TRP A 4 -18.60 5.13 -32.03
N LEU A 5 -19.92 4.90 -31.98
CA LEU A 5 -20.68 4.93 -30.76
C LEU A 5 -20.22 3.79 -29.80
N THR A 6 -20.07 2.60 -30.37
CA THR A 6 -19.55 1.44 -29.59
C THR A 6 -18.15 1.71 -29.06
N GLY A 7 -17.25 2.27 -29.88
CA GLY A 7 -15.90 2.66 -29.45
C GLY A 7 -15.91 3.74 -28.36
N ALA A 8 -16.78 4.73 -28.50
CA ALA A 8 -16.93 5.77 -27.49
C ALA A 8 -17.46 5.24 -26.16
N MET A 9 -18.43 4.32 -26.19
CA MET A 9 -18.94 3.65 -24.98
C MET A 9 -17.87 2.79 -24.31
N MET A 10 -17.11 2.03 -25.08
CA MET A 10 -15.97 1.25 -24.55
C MET A 10 -14.92 2.16 -23.92
N SER A 11 -14.57 3.26 -24.59
CA SER A 11 -13.63 4.26 -24.07
C SER A 11 -14.15 4.91 -22.79
N TRP A 12 -15.44 5.22 -22.71
CA TRP A 12 -16.07 5.71 -21.50
C TRP A 12 -15.90 4.76 -20.32
N LEU A 13 -16.26 3.50 -20.51
CA LEU A 13 -16.13 2.47 -19.47
C LEU A 13 -14.68 2.29 -19.03
N MET A 14 -13.76 2.19 -20.00
CA MET A 14 -12.32 2.03 -19.73
C MET A 14 -11.75 3.22 -18.96
N ASN A 15 -12.05 4.45 -19.35
CA ASN A 15 -11.60 5.64 -18.65
C ASN A 15 -12.17 5.71 -17.23
N THR A 16 -13.44 5.35 -17.04
CA THR A 16 -14.08 5.29 -15.73
C THR A 16 -13.35 4.30 -14.81
N LEU A 17 -13.01 3.11 -15.33
CA LEU A 17 -12.26 2.10 -14.58
C LEU A 17 -10.82 2.50 -14.28
N LEU A 18 -10.13 3.09 -15.25
CA LEU A 18 -8.78 3.64 -15.05
C LEU A 18 -8.77 4.68 -13.93
N LEU A 19 -9.74 5.58 -13.93
CA LEU A 19 -9.90 6.59 -12.89
C LEU A 19 -10.22 5.95 -11.53
N TRP A 20 -11.11 4.95 -11.50
CA TRP A 20 -11.42 4.23 -10.26
C TRP A 20 -10.20 3.50 -9.70
N THR A 21 -9.48 2.74 -10.53
CA THR A 21 -8.23 2.04 -10.15
C THR A 21 -7.18 3.02 -9.65
N THR A 22 -7.00 4.15 -10.37
CA THR A 22 -6.09 5.22 -9.94
C THR A 22 -6.47 5.75 -8.55
N GLY A 23 -7.77 6.02 -8.34
CA GLY A 23 -8.30 6.49 -7.05
C GLY A 23 -8.02 5.50 -5.91
N ARG A 24 -8.19 4.20 -6.17
CA ARG A 24 -7.87 3.12 -5.22
C ARG A 24 -6.38 3.13 -4.85
N ILE A 25 -5.48 3.21 -5.84
CA ILE A 25 -4.03 3.20 -5.62
C ILE A 25 -3.56 4.43 -4.84
N ILE A 26 -4.09 5.63 -5.13
CA ILE A 26 -3.71 6.85 -4.42
C ILE A 26 -4.43 7.06 -3.07
N LYS A 27 -5.31 6.14 -2.67
CA LYS A 27 -6.14 6.21 -1.45
C LYS A 27 -7.05 7.44 -1.36
N LYS A 28 -7.51 7.95 -2.46
CA LYS A 28 -8.43 9.09 -2.49
C LYS A 28 -9.83 8.59 -2.85
N PRO A 29 -10.76 8.55 -1.88
CA PRO A 29 -12.14 8.21 -2.18
C PRO A 29 -12.74 9.30 -3.07
N VAL A 30 -13.33 8.89 -4.17
CA VAL A 30 -13.99 9.78 -5.13
C VAL A 30 -15.41 9.28 -5.34
N PRO A 31 -16.42 10.17 -5.33
CA PRO A 31 -17.78 9.79 -5.61
C PRO A 31 -17.90 9.19 -7.01
N TRP A 32 -18.65 8.10 -7.15
CA TRP A 32 -18.79 7.35 -8.40
C TRP A 32 -19.25 8.21 -9.58
N TRP A 33 -20.15 9.17 -9.35
CA TRP A 33 -20.66 10.05 -10.40
C TRP A 33 -19.58 10.95 -11.04
N ARG A 34 -18.54 11.34 -10.25
CA ARG A 34 -17.40 12.11 -10.79
C ARG A 34 -16.53 11.23 -11.70
N LEU A 35 -16.34 9.97 -11.35
CA LEU A 35 -15.58 9.02 -12.16
C LEU A 35 -16.30 8.75 -13.49
N VAL A 36 -17.61 8.51 -13.42
CA VAL A 36 -18.47 8.26 -14.57
C VAL A 36 -18.53 9.50 -15.49
N GLY A 37 -18.73 10.70 -14.90
CA GLY A 37 -18.75 11.94 -15.64
C GLY A 37 -17.42 12.28 -16.30
N ALA A 38 -16.29 12.09 -15.58
CA ALA A 38 -14.98 12.27 -16.17
C ALA A 38 -14.72 11.25 -17.28
N GLY A 39 -15.03 9.96 -17.06
CA GLY A 39 -14.90 8.92 -18.07
C GLY A 39 -15.70 9.23 -19.35
N PHE A 40 -16.91 9.81 -19.19
CA PHE A 40 -17.75 10.23 -20.33
C PHE A 40 -17.04 11.25 -21.22
N VAL A 41 -16.33 12.21 -20.66
CA VAL A 41 -15.49 13.15 -21.43
C VAL A 41 -14.43 12.41 -22.24
N GLY A 42 -13.85 11.32 -21.70
CA GLY A 42 -12.93 10.45 -22.46
C GLY A 42 -13.62 9.73 -23.63
N GLY A 43 -14.86 9.28 -23.43
CA GLY A 43 -15.69 8.72 -24.50
C GLY A 43 -15.97 9.72 -25.61
N LEU A 44 -16.32 10.97 -25.27
CA LEU A 44 -16.53 12.05 -26.23
C LEU A 44 -15.25 12.39 -27.02
N TYR A 45 -14.09 12.39 -26.34
CA TYR A 45 -12.80 12.56 -27.02
C TYR A 45 -12.57 11.46 -28.04
N HIS A 46 -12.84 10.19 -27.70
CA HIS A 46 -12.70 9.06 -28.60
C HIS A 46 -13.61 9.20 -29.83
N PHE A 47 -14.87 9.58 -29.62
CA PHE A 47 -15.81 9.83 -30.71
C PHE A 47 -15.30 10.94 -31.66
N GLY A 48 -14.84 12.04 -31.08
CA GLY A 48 -14.25 13.15 -31.86
C GLY A 48 -12.95 12.75 -32.57
N PHE A 49 -12.14 11.86 -31.97
CA PHE A 49 -10.95 11.30 -32.60
C PHE A 49 -11.31 10.45 -33.83
N CYS A 50 -12.26 9.53 -33.70
CA CYS A 50 -12.73 8.70 -34.81
C CYS A 50 -13.28 9.56 -35.98
N TYR A 51 -14.01 10.60 -35.64
CA TYR A 51 -14.51 11.56 -36.65
C TYR A 51 -13.39 12.30 -37.40
N ARG A 52 -12.36 12.78 -36.65
CA ARG A 52 -11.18 13.42 -37.26
C ARG A 52 -10.35 12.44 -38.09
N TRP A 53 -10.24 11.18 -37.64
CA TRP A 53 -9.53 10.14 -38.35
C TRP A 53 -10.16 9.90 -39.76
N GLU A 54 -11.47 9.78 -39.81
CA GLU A 54 -12.18 9.58 -41.10
C GLU A 54 -12.03 10.77 -42.04
N LEU A 55 -11.93 11.98 -41.49
CA LEU A 55 -11.65 13.19 -42.27
C LEU A 55 -10.16 13.39 -42.60
N ALA A 56 -9.29 12.42 -42.33
CA ALA A 56 -7.84 12.49 -42.48
C ALA A 56 -7.20 13.74 -41.81
N ARG A 57 -7.79 14.23 -40.71
CA ARG A 57 -7.32 15.41 -39.95
C ARG A 57 -6.50 15.06 -38.71
N VAL A 58 -6.08 13.80 -38.60
CA VAL A 58 -5.23 13.35 -37.51
C VAL A 58 -3.78 13.71 -37.79
N GLY A 59 -3.16 14.43 -36.91
CA GLY A 59 -1.79 14.92 -37.04
C GLY A 59 -0.95 14.70 -35.80
N LYS A 60 0.29 15.19 -35.85
CA LYS A 60 1.28 15.07 -34.75
C LYS A 60 0.77 15.67 -33.43
N GLY A 61 -0.22 16.57 -33.46
CA GLY A 61 -0.83 17.18 -32.29
C GLY A 61 -1.71 16.24 -31.45
N GLU A 62 -2.11 15.07 -31.98
CA GLU A 62 -2.99 14.13 -31.27
C GLU A 62 -2.36 13.59 -29.99
N VAL A 63 -1.05 13.45 -29.91
CA VAL A 63 -0.34 13.04 -28.70
C VAL A 63 -0.56 14.04 -27.57
N PHE A 64 -0.51 15.34 -27.88
CA PHE A 64 -0.76 16.39 -26.91
C PHE A 64 -2.24 16.46 -26.51
N LEU A 65 -3.15 16.24 -27.44
CA LEU A 65 -4.59 16.15 -27.16
C LEU A 65 -4.91 14.95 -26.28
N PHE A 66 -4.33 13.79 -26.54
CA PHE A 66 -4.46 12.60 -25.71
C PHE A 66 -3.96 12.84 -24.29
N ALA A 67 -2.74 13.38 -24.14
CA ALA A 67 -2.17 13.68 -22.83
C ALA A 67 -2.99 14.76 -22.10
N GLY A 68 -3.41 15.80 -22.79
CA GLY A 68 -4.25 16.87 -22.27
C GLY A 68 -5.62 16.37 -21.81
N THR A 69 -6.24 15.48 -22.59
CA THR A 69 -7.50 14.83 -22.20
C THR A 69 -7.31 13.99 -20.94
N GLY A 70 -6.26 13.18 -20.85
CA GLY A 70 -5.95 12.40 -19.65
C GLY A 70 -5.80 13.29 -18.41
N LEU A 71 -5.10 14.43 -18.53
CA LEU A 71 -4.98 15.41 -17.45
C LEU A 71 -6.33 16.03 -17.08
N LEU A 72 -7.15 16.36 -18.07
CA LEU A 72 -8.49 16.89 -17.86
C LEU A 72 -9.38 15.90 -17.10
N LEU A 73 -9.35 14.60 -17.49
CA LEU A 73 -10.08 13.55 -16.78
C LEU A 73 -9.67 13.48 -15.30
N LEU A 74 -8.36 13.58 -15.02
CA LEU A 74 -7.84 13.57 -13.66
C LEU A 74 -8.30 14.80 -12.86
N LEU A 75 -8.31 15.97 -13.47
CA LEU A 75 -8.80 17.19 -12.83
C LEU A 75 -10.30 17.07 -12.52
N LEU A 76 -11.12 16.61 -13.47
CA LEU A 76 -12.56 16.44 -13.27
C LEU A 76 -12.86 15.42 -12.14
N ALA A 77 -12.14 14.29 -12.13
CA ALA A 77 -12.36 13.23 -11.15
C ALA A 77 -11.84 13.61 -9.76
N PHE A 78 -10.63 14.14 -9.66
CA PHE A 78 -9.90 14.23 -8.38
C PHE A 78 -9.75 15.66 -7.83
N PHE A 79 -10.30 16.69 -8.45
CA PHE A 79 -10.21 18.06 -7.94
C PHE A 79 -10.80 18.19 -6.51
N PRO A 80 -10.15 18.93 -5.58
CA PRO A 80 -8.91 19.71 -5.74
C PRO A 80 -7.64 18.85 -5.53
N LEU A 81 -6.60 19.11 -6.32
CA LEU A 81 -5.27 18.50 -6.19
C LEU A 81 -4.18 19.58 -6.26
N SER A 82 -3.16 19.47 -5.39
CA SER A 82 -1.93 20.26 -5.55
C SER A 82 -1.12 19.75 -6.74
N LEU A 83 -0.30 20.60 -7.36
CA LEU A 83 0.52 20.24 -8.54
C LEU A 83 1.37 18.98 -8.32
N LYS A 84 2.00 18.85 -7.15
CA LYS A 84 2.79 17.63 -6.81
C LYS A 84 1.93 16.38 -6.76
N LYS A 85 0.73 16.47 -6.18
CA LYS A 85 -0.22 15.35 -6.12
C LYS A 85 -0.78 15.04 -7.51
N LEU A 86 -1.07 16.06 -8.32
CA LEU A 86 -1.54 15.88 -9.70
C LEU A 86 -0.48 15.14 -10.53
N ALA A 87 0.79 15.54 -10.48
CA ALA A 87 1.88 14.89 -11.19
C ALA A 87 2.01 13.40 -10.80
N LYS A 88 1.96 13.09 -9.49
CA LYS A 88 1.98 11.70 -9.00
C LYS A 88 0.77 10.90 -9.49
N THR A 89 -0.42 11.48 -9.43
CA THR A 89 -1.66 10.83 -9.88
C THR A 89 -1.64 10.60 -11.39
N ALA A 90 -1.15 11.57 -12.16
CA ALA A 90 -0.98 11.45 -13.61
C ALA A 90 0.02 10.34 -13.97
N GLY A 91 1.15 10.26 -13.27
CA GLY A 91 2.10 9.17 -13.45
C GLY A 91 1.48 7.79 -13.26
N ILE A 92 0.69 7.61 -12.20
CA ILE A 92 -0.02 6.33 -11.94
C ILE A 92 -1.08 6.08 -13.02
N PHE A 93 -1.88 7.08 -13.38
CA PHE A 93 -2.92 6.95 -14.39
C PHE A 93 -2.36 6.55 -15.75
N PHE A 94 -1.33 7.24 -16.23
CA PHE A 94 -0.71 6.92 -17.52
C PHE A 94 0.05 5.59 -17.48
N LEU A 95 0.68 5.23 -16.36
CA LEU A 95 1.29 3.91 -16.20
C LEU A 95 0.24 2.80 -16.33
N LEU A 96 -0.91 2.92 -15.67
CA LEU A 96 -2.00 1.97 -15.78
C LEU A 96 -2.55 1.91 -17.22
N ALA A 97 -2.69 3.06 -17.86
CA ALA A 97 -3.14 3.12 -19.26
C ALA A 97 -2.17 2.41 -20.21
N PHE A 98 -0.86 2.60 -20.03
CA PHE A 98 0.16 1.90 -20.82
C PHE A 98 0.20 0.39 -20.54
N LEU A 99 0.07 -0.01 -19.26
CA LEU A 99 0.04 -1.44 -18.89
C LEU A 99 -1.17 -2.13 -19.50
N THR A 100 -2.35 -1.53 -19.45
CA THR A 100 -3.57 -2.09 -20.04
C THR A 100 -3.51 -2.12 -21.56
N ALA A 101 -3.00 -1.07 -22.18
CA ALA A 101 -2.80 -1.03 -23.63
C ALA A 101 -1.79 -2.10 -24.09
N GLY A 102 -0.67 -2.25 -23.39
CA GLY A 102 0.33 -3.26 -23.64
C GLY A 102 -0.22 -4.69 -23.51
N LEU A 103 -0.95 -4.95 -22.42
CA LEU A 103 -1.63 -6.23 -22.20
C LEU A 103 -2.63 -6.55 -23.33
N THR A 104 -3.47 -5.58 -23.69
CA THR A 104 -4.43 -5.73 -24.79
C THR A 104 -3.75 -6.06 -26.11
N SER A 105 -2.69 -5.32 -26.44
CA SER A 105 -1.92 -5.55 -27.67
C SER A 105 -1.26 -6.93 -27.67
N THR A 106 -0.70 -7.34 -26.54
CA THR A 106 -0.07 -8.65 -26.41
C THR A 106 -1.08 -9.78 -26.60
N ILE A 107 -2.25 -9.69 -25.95
CA ILE A 107 -3.28 -10.72 -26.06
C ILE A 107 -3.85 -10.76 -27.49
N TYR A 108 -4.06 -9.59 -28.09
CA TYR A 108 -4.51 -9.52 -29.49
C TYR A 108 -3.50 -10.20 -30.44
N TYR A 109 -2.22 -9.93 -30.27
CA TYR A 109 -1.15 -10.52 -31.07
C TYR A 109 -1.05 -12.02 -30.89
N LEU A 110 -1.05 -12.50 -29.62
CA LEU A 110 -0.99 -13.93 -29.30
C LEU A 110 -2.20 -14.69 -29.84
N SER A 111 -3.41 -14.16 -29.68
CA SER A 111 -4.62 -14.82 -30.19
C SER A 111 -4.62 -14.91 -31.70
N TRP A 112 -4.18 -13.86 -32.39
CA TRP A 112 -4.08 -13.88 -33.84
C TRP A 112 -3.03 -14.88 -34.35
N TYR A 113 -1.82 -14.86 -33.74
CA TYR A 113 -0.69 -15.66 -34.20
C TYR A 113 -0.82 -17.15 -33.84
N SER A 114 -1.31 -17.43 -32.61
CA SER A 114 -1.34 -18.82 -32.09
C SER A 114 -2.65 -19.54 -32.40
N TRP A 115 -3.76 -18.83 -32.49
CA TRP A 115 -5.09 -19.46 -32.61
C TRP A 115 -5.86 -19.00 -33.85
N GLY A 116 -5.33 -18.07 -34.64
CA GLY A 116 -6.01 -17.53 -35.83
C GLY A 116 -7.32 -16.81 -35.49
N PHE A 117 -7.51 -16.43 -34.23
CA PHE A 117 -8.73 -15.84 -33.73
C PHE A 117 -8.45 -14.40 -33.24
N SER A 118 -9.30 -13.47 -33.64
CA SER A 118 -9.26 -12.08 -33.15
C SER A 118 -10.32 -11.91 -32.07
N PRO A 119 -9.93 -11.61 -30.82
CA PRO A 119 -10.92 -11.29 -29.79
C PRO A 119 -11.71 -10.06 -30.24
N GLY A 120 -13.03 -10.20 -30.33
CA GLY A 120 -13.90 -9.07 -30.60
C GLY A 120 -13.79 -7.98 -29.52
N GLY A 121 -14.27 -6.77 -29.82
CA GLY A 121 -14.19 -5.64 -28.89
C GLY A 121 -14.71 -5.94 -27.47
N GLY A 122 -15.75 -6.76 -27.34
CA GLY A 122 -16.24 -7.21 -26.03
C GLY A 122 -15.25 -8.08 -25.26
N GLY A 123 -14.53 -8.98 -25.93
CA GLY A 123 -13.49 -9.80 -25.30
C GLY A 123 -12.33 -8.94 -24.81
N ILE A 124 -11.87 -7.99 -25.61
CA ILE A 124 -10.84 -7.01 -25.25
C ILE A 124 -11.28 -6.20 -24.04
N LEU A 125 -12.53 -5.73 -24.02
CA LEU A 125 -13.07 -4.97 -22.90
C LEU A 125 -13.03 -5.80 -21.61
N LEU A 126 -13.50 -7.05 -21.63
CA LEU A 126 -13.49 -7.93 -20.45
C LEU A 126 -12.08 -8.16 -19.92
N ILE A 127 -11.11 -8.41 -20.80
CA ILE A 127 -9.71 -8.60 -20.42
C ILE A 127 -9.18 -7.36 -19.69
N ASN A 128 -9.44 -6.17 -20.23
CA ASN A 128 -9.00 -4.93 -19.60
C ASN A 128 -9.74 -4.65 -18.28
N LEU A 129 -11.02 -4.96 -18.17
CA LEU A 129 -11.79 -4.89 -16.93
C LEU A 129 -11.15 -5.75 -15.84
N PHE A 130 -10.84 -7.01 -16.18
CA PHE A 130 -10.14 -7.93 -15.27
C PHE A 130 -8.77 -7.40 -14.88
N ALA A 131 -7.96 -6.98 -15.85
CA ALA A 131 -6.62 -6.46 -15.59
C ALA A 131 -6.64 -5.24 -14.66
N LEU A 132 -7.51 -4.27 -14.90
CA LEU A 132 -7.65 -3.08 -14.07
C LEU A 132 -8.19 -3.37 -12.68
N PHE A 133 -9.14 -4.30 -12.57
CA PHE A 133 -9.65 -4.75 -11.29
C PHE A 133 -8.54 -5.41 -10.46
N PHE A 134 -7.82 -6.36 -11.05
CA PHE A 134 -6.70 -7.02 -10.38
C PHE A 134 -5.57 -6.04 -10.02
N LEU A 135 -5.21 -5.13 -10.91
CA LEU A 135 -4.20 -4.11 -10.62
C LEU A 135 -4.66 -3.16 -9.50
N GLY A 136 -5.96 -2.86 -9.42
CA GLY A 136 -6.52 -2.05 -8.34
C GLY A 136 -6.47 -2.75 -6.99
N GLU A 137 -6.83 -4.02 -6.93
CA GLU A 137 -6.86 -4.79 -5.68
C GLU A 137 -5.48 -5.30 -5.26
N LEU A 138 -4.69 -5.90 -6.18
CA LEU A 138 -3.35 -6.40 -5.89
C LEU A 138 -2.32 -5.28 -5.75
N GLY A 139 -2.38 -4.26 -6.62
CA GLY A 139 -1.48 -3.11 -6.54
C GLY A 139 -1.64 -2.36 -5.23
N TRP A 140 -2.87 -2.28 -4.72
CA TRP A 140 -3.16 -1.77 -3.39
C TRP A 140 -2.48 -2.60 -2.29
N GLY A 141 -2.65 -3.93 -2.31
CA GLY A 141 -2.07 -4.83 -1.31
C GLY A 141 -0.54 -4.78 -1.28
N LEU A 142 0.10 -4.80 -2.45
CA LEU A 142 1.56 -4.76 -2.59
C LEU A 142 2.14 -3.40 -2.18
N LEU A 143 1.56 -2.29 -2.66
CA LEU A 143 2.00 -0.94 -2.29
C LEU A 143 1.77 -0.66 -0.80
N HIS A 144 0.68 -1.14 -0.24
CA HIS A 144 0.38 -1.00 1.18
C HIS A 144 1.43 -1.73 2.03
N ARG A 145 1.78 -2.95 1.67
CA ARG A 145 2.79 -3.75 2.36
C ARG A 145 4.17 -3.09 2.30
N LEU A 146 4.64 -2.72 1.11
CA LEU A 146 5.95 -2.10 0.89
C LEU A 146 6.10 -0.72 1.57
N VAL A 147 5.04 0.08 1.58
CA VAL A 147 5.07 1.41 2.20
C VAL A 147 4.89 1.32 3.71
N TRP A 148 4.05 0.40 4.19
CA TRP A 148 3.78 0.27 5.62
C TRP A 148 4.97 -0.33 6.37
N GLU A 149 5.60 -1.37 5.85
CA GLU A 149 6.80 -1.97 6.45
C GLU A 149 7.93 -0.94 6.63
N ARG A 150 8.11 -0.03 5.67
CA ARG A 150 9.12 1.05 5.78
C ARG A 150 8.69 2.21 6.67
N SER A 151 7.40 2.51 6.77
CA SER A 151 6.89 3.64 7.56
C SER A 151 6.75 3.33 9.05
N CYS A 152 6.75 2.04 9.41
CA CYS A 152 6.65 1.60 10.79
C CYS A 152 8.02 1.42 11.46
N LEU A 153 9.13 1.53 10.73
CA LEU A 153 10.48 1.50 11.28
C LEU A 153 10.89 2.93 11.69
N ILE A 154 11.03 3.14 12.99
CA ILE A 154 11.43 4.44 13.55
C ILE A 154 12.75 4.32 14.32
N PRO A 155 13.69 5.26 14.14
CA PRO A 155 14.86 5.30 15.01
C PRO A 155 14.45 5.75 16.41
N ILE A 156 14.87 5.00 17.41
CA ILE A 156 14.66 5.32 18.82
C ILE A 156 16.00 5.30 19.56
N SER A 157 16.10 6.08 20.62
CA SER A 157 17.20 6.02 21.55
C SER A 157 16.68 5.51 22.90
N LEU A 158 17.19 4.37 23.34
CA LEU A 158 16.89 3.84 24.66
C LEU A 158 18.02 4.22 25.63
N SER A 159 17.64 4.82 26.74
CA SER A 159 18.60 5.24 27.78
C SER A 159 18.28 4.61 29.13
N PHE A 160 19.30 4.07 29.77
CA PHE A 160 19.25 3.56 31.12
C PHE A 160 20.39 4.20 31.95
N GLY A 161 20.06 5.15 32.82
CA GLY A 161 21.03 5.96 33.53
C GLY A 161 21.88 6.78 32.54
N GLU A 162 23.21 6.60 32.60
CA GLU A 162 24.17 7.30 31.71
C GLU A 162 24.41 6.59 30.37
N LYS A 163 23.93 5.37 30.22
CA LYS A 163 24.09 4.59 29.01
C LYS A 163 22.90 4.81 28.06
N ALA A 164 23.19 5.06 26.80
CA ALA A 164 22.18 5.16 25.74
C ALA A 164 22.58 4.33 24.53
N LYS A 165 21.60 3.78 23.83
CA LYS A 165 21.77 2.99 22.61
C LYS A 165 20.73 3.38 21.59
N GLU A 166 21.19 3.71 20.38
CA GLU A 166 20.31 3.94 19.24
C GLU A 166 19.95 2.61 18.57
N MET A 167 18.70 2.46 18.24
CA MET A 167 18.19 1.28 17.54
C MET A 167 16.98 1.62 16.67
N VAL A 168 16.62 0.72 15.79
CA VAL A 168 15.42 0.86 14.95
C VAL A 168 14.32 0.02 15.58
N ALA A 169 13.20 0.66 15.89
CA ALA A 169 12.00 0.03 16.42
C ALA A 169 10.91 -0.10 15.36
N LEU A 170 10.13 -1.15 15.47
CA LEU A 170 8.90 -1.33 14.70
C LEU A 170 7.74 -0.69 15.48
N LEU A 171 7.11 0.32 14.89
CA LEU A 171 5.89 0.91 15.44
C LEU A 171 4.71 -0.04 15.19
N ASP A 172 4.34 -0.81 16.17
CA ASP A 172 3.19 -1.70 16.12
C ASP A 172 1.94 -0.96 16.58
N THR A 173 1.10 -0.54 15.62
CA THR A 173 -0.18 0.14 15.90
C THR A 173 -1.25 -0.78 16.50
N GLY A 174 -1.02 -2.09 16.49
CA GLY A 174 -1.87 -3.10 17.12
C GLY A 174 -1.42 -3.47 18.54
N ASN A 175 -0.32 -2.90 19.05
CA ASN A 175 0.17 -3.18 20.39
C ASN A 175 -0.79 -2.61 21.44
N LEU A 176 -1.49 -3.49 22.13
CA LEU A 176 -2.39 -3.20 23.26
C LEU A 176 -1.76 -3.52 24.61
N LEU A 177 -0.45 -3.84 24.64
CA LEU A 177 0.23 -4.17 25.90
C LEU A 177 0.37 -2.93 26.76
N VAL A 178 -0.16 -3.06 27.96
CA VAL A 178 -0.04 -2.04 29.01
C VAL A 178 0.41 -2.69 30.29
N ASP A 179 1.19 -1.98 31.08
CA ASP A 179 1.51 -2.40 32.43
C ASP A 179 0.21 -2.52 33.27
N PRO A 180 -0.08 -3.67 33.85
CA PRO A 180 -1.34 -3.89 34.58
C PRO A 180 -1.52 -2.96 35.78
N LEU A 181 -0.43 -2.45 36.39
CA LEU A 181 -0.47 -1.58 37.54
C LEU A 181 -0.55 -0.10 37.18
N THR A 182 0.33 0.36 36.28
CA THR A 182 0.44 1.78 35.93
C THR A 182 -0.41 2.18 34.72
N LYS A 183 -0.90 1.20 33.96
CA LYS A 183 -1.63 1.39 32.69
C LYS A 183 -0.80 2.13 31.62
N THR A 184 0.52 2.19 31.78
CA THR A 184 1.41 2.77 30.78
C THR A 184 1.63 1.81 29.62
N PRO A 185 1.76 2.29 28.38
CA PRO A 185 2.11 1.46 27.23
C PRO A 185 3.46 0.77 27.41
N VAL A 186 3.56 -0.49 26.98
CA VAL A 186 4.78 -1.32 27.09
C VAL A 186 5.45 -1.41 25.73
N VAL A 187 6.76 -1.19 25.72
CA VAL A 187 7.63 -1.42 24.56
C VAL A 187 8.31 -2.77 24.71
N LEU A 188 8.20 -3.62 23.69
CA LEU A 188 8.87 -4.91 23.64
C LEU A 188 10.28 -4.74 23.05
N VAL A 189 11.28 -5.19 23.77
CA VAL A 189 12.68 -5.14 23.31
C VAL A 189 13.30 -6.53 23.50
N GLU A 190 14.05 -6.96 22.49
CA GLU A 190 14.81 -8.21 22.57
C GLU A 190 15.92 -8.10 23.61
N ALA A 191 16.04 -9.10 24.49
CA ALA A 191 17.02 -9.09 25.60
C ALA A 191 18.47 -8.94 25.12
N ALA A 192 18.80 -9.56 23.96
CA ALA A 192 20.11 -9.42 23.32
C ALA A 192 20.42 -7.97 22.91
N ALA A 193 19.43 -7.19 22.50
CA ALA A 193 19.61 -5.80 22.11
C ALA A 193 19.91 -4.88 23.32
N LEU A 194 19.51 -5.31 24.52
CA LEU A 194 19.73 -4.59 25.79
C LEU A 194 20.97 -5.03 26.56
N ALA A 195 21.72 -6.02 26.08
CA ALA A 195 22.84 -6.63 26.81
C ALA A 195 23.90 -5.61 27.31
N ASP A 196 24.17 -4.57 26.49
CA ASP A 196 25.12 -3.51 26.80
C ASP A 196 24.58 -2.43 27.75
N LEU A 197 23.26 -2.33 27.85
CA LEU A 197 22.55 -1.31 28.63
C LEU A 197 22.23 -1.80 30.05
N LEU A 198 21.96 -3.10 30.21
CA LEU A 198 21.52 -3.70 31.44
C LEU A 198 22.69 -4.35 32.21
N PRO A 199 22.64 -4.37 33.55
CA PRO A 199 23.54 -5.18 34.34
C PRO A 199 23.42 -6.67 33.98
N GLU A 200 24.53 -7.38 34.02
CA GLU A 200 24.60 -8.81 33.66
C GLU A 200 23.60 -9.68 34.43
N GLN A 201 23.37 -9.36 35.72
CA GLN A 201 22.39 -10.02 36.56
C GLN A 201 20.97 -9.95 35.99
N ILE A 202 20.58 -8.81 35.43
CA ILE A 202 19.24 -8.59 34.79
C ILE A 202 19.14 -9.31 33.47
N ALA A 203 20.20 -9.31 32.67
CA ALA A 203 20.25 -10.05 31.41
C ALA A 203 20.10 -11.56 31.66
N ARG A 204 20.76 -12.11 32.68
CA ARG A 204 20.61 -13.53 33.08
C ARG A 204 19.19 -13.83 33.60
N LEU A 205 18.64 -12.94 34.42
CA LEU A 205 17.26 -13.08 34.91
C LEU A 205 16.23 -13.08 33.77
N SER A 206 16.38 -12.21 32.80
CA SER A 206 15.48 -12.15 31.66
C SER A 206 15.49 -13.44 30.86
N SER A 207 16.65 -14.05 30.65
CA SER A 207 16.80 -15.33 29.97
C SER A 207 16.16 -16.49 30.72
N ALA A 208 16.34 -16.54 32.07
CA ALA A 208 15.71 -17.56 32.90
C ALA A 208 14.18 -17.44 32.93
N VAL A 209 13.65 -16.22 33.04
CA VAL A 209 12.20 -15.95 33.00
C VAL A 209 11.61 -16.38 31.64
N PHE A 210 12.28 -16.08 30.55
CA PHE A 210 11.83 -16.48 29.21
C PHE A 210 11.83 -18.01 29.02
N ALA A 211 12.83 -18.70 29.59
CA ALA A 211 12.90 -20.16 29.57
C ALA A 211 11.88 -20.83 30.52
N GLY A 212 11.20 -20.07 31.37
CA GLY A 212 10.31 -20.60 32.41
C GLY A 212 11.01 -21.31 33.55
N ASP A 213 12.34 -21.14 33.67
CA ASP A 213 13.15 -21.71 34.73
C ASP A 213 13.29 -20.74 35.91
N PHE A 214 12.42 -20.88 36.88
CA PHE A 214 12.42 -20.07 38.09
C PHE A 214 13.27 -20.68 39.21
N SER A 215 13.80 -21.91 39.03
CA SER A 215 14.59 -22.63 40.03
C SER A 215 16.02 -22.12 40.14
N SER A 216 16.56 -21.61 39.03
CA SER A 216 17.90 -21.04 38.91
C SER A 216 17.95 -19.53 39.14
N SER A 217 16.83 -18.90 39.53
CA SER A 217 16.80 -17.46 39.78
C SER A 217 17.77 -17.11 40.87
N PRO A 218 18.82 -16.31 40.59
CA PRO A 218 19.60 -15.69 41.66
C PRO A 218 18.61 -14.91 42.52
N GLY A 219 18.63 -15.11 43.83
CA GLY A 219 17.69 -14.48 44.75
C GLY A 219 17.49 -13.00 44.37
N TRP A 220 16.29 -12.47 44.60
CA TRP A 220 15.85 -11.11 44.25
C TRP A 220 16.70 -9.98 44.90
N ASP A 221 17.90 -10.31 45.40
CA ASP A 221 18.89 -9.40 45.94
C ASP A 221 19.63 -8.67 44.81
N LEU A 222 18.85 -7.88 44.07
CA LEU A 222 19.38 -7.07 42.99
C LEU A 222 19.93 -5.76 43.57
N GLU A 223 21.24 -5.55 43.43
CA GLU A 223 21.88 -4.31 43.81
C GLU A 223 21.36 -3.09 43.04
N GLY A 224 21.47 -1.90 43.62
CA GLY A 224 21.21 -0.63 42.92
C GLY A 224 19.74 -0.28 42.72
N GLY A 225 18.81 -0.83 43.49
CA GLY A 225 17.39 -0.46 43.44
C GLY A 225 16.61 -1.06 42.28
N TRP A 226 17.20 -2.00 41.53
CA TRP A 226 16.56 -2.70 40.39
C TRP A 226 15.39 -3.56 40.85
N ALA A 227 15.42 -4.14 42.05
CA ALA A 227 14.33 -4.92 42.59
C ALA A 227 12.98 -4.19 42.63
N LYS A 228 12.99 -2.85 42.76
CA LYS A 228 11.79 -2.02 42.75
C LYS A 228 11.28 -1.70 41.34
N ARG A 229 12.12 -1.86 40.32
CA ARG A 229 11.80 -1.54 38.93
C ARG A 229 11.37 -2.75 38.10
N ILE A 230 11.81 -3.95 38.52
CA ILE A 230 11.57 -5.19 37.82
C ILE A 230 10.15 -5.69 38.12
N ARG A 231 9.46 -6.11 37.10
CA ARG A 231 8.11 -6.71 37.16
C ARG A 231 8.04 -7.92 36.28
N LEU A 232 7.29 -8.92 36.70
CA LEU A 232 6.98 -10.08 35.86
C LEU A 232 5.66 -9.83 35.19
N LEU A 233 5.69 -9.77 33.86
CA LEU A 233 4.51 -9.59 33.00
C LEU A 233 4.17 -10.92 32.36
N SER A 234 2.93 -11.37 32.52
CA SER A 234 2.43 -12.54 31.80
C SER A 234 1.85 -12.13 30.45
N PHE A 235 2.13 -12.88 29.42
CA PHE A 235 1.53 -12.68 28.09
C PHE A 235 1.00 -14.02 27.55
N THR A 236 0.04 -13.92 26.65
CA THR A 236 -0.48 -15.08 25.93
C THR A 236 -0.05 -14.95 24.46
N GLY A 237 0.76 -15.91 24.02
CA GLY A 237 1.23 -15.96 22.63
C GLY A 237 0.19 -16.59 21.70
N VAL A 238 0.47 -16.53 20.41
CA VAL A 238 -0.32 -17.23 19.38
C VAL A 238 -0.27 -18.74 19.66
N GLY A 239 -1.43 -19.37 19.88
CA GLY A 239 -1.53 -20.78 20.25
C GLY A 239 -1.73 -21.04 21.73
N GLU A 240 -2.25 -20.06 22.50
CA GLU A 240 -2.66 -20.17 23.91
C GLU A 240 -1.53 -20.51 24.92
N LYS A 241 -0.27 -20.51 24.52
CA LYS A 241 0.84 -20.67 25.45
C LYS A 241 1.04 -19.39 26.26
N LYS A 242 0.90 -19.55 27.57
CA LYS A 242 1.26 -18.47 28.52
C LYS A 242 2.78 -18.40 28.65
N GLY A 243 3.31 -17.21 28.45
CA GLY A 243 4.71 -16.90 28.67
C GLY A 243 4.87 -15.79 29.70
N PHE A 244 6.10 -15.58 30.15
CA PHE A 244 6.47 -14.50 31.05
C PHE A 244 7.58 -13.67 30.43
N MET A 245 7.53 -12.38 30.66
CA MET A 245 8.58 -11.45 30.27
C MET A 245 8.94 -10.56 31.44
N LEU A 246 10.16 -10.04 31.41
CA LEU A 246 10.65 -9.11 32.43
C LEU A 246 10.28 -7.69 31.98
N GLY A 247 9.51 -6.98 32.79
CA GLY A 247 9.25 -5.56 32.65
C GLY A 247 10.22 -4.73 33.50
N LEU A 248 10.70 -3.62 32.95
CA LEU A 248 11.63 -2.69 33.59
C LEU A 248 11.03 -1.29 33.70
#